data_6cabeb42645cdc85fe7e526eb572d942
#
_entry.id   6cabeb42645cdc85fe7e526eb572d942
#
_cell.length_a   1.000
_cell.length_b   1.000
_cell.length_c   1.000
_cell.angle_alpha   90.00
_cell.angle_beta   90.00
_cell.angle_gamma   90.00
#
_symmetry.space_group_name_H-M   'P 1'
#
loop_
_entity.id
_entity.type
_entity.pdbx_description
1 polymer ?
#
loop_
_entity_poly.entity_id
_entity_poly.type
_entity_poly.pdbx_seq_one_letter_code
_entity_poly.pdbx_strand_id
1 'polypeptide(L)'
;QTVGQHKGGYTSFCLEITDYVKPGNNELEVWVSNAFRTDVLPISGDFNIYGGIHRPCHLLITEQNCISPLFYASSGVLIHQDNVTENAAELTVETLLSLKSAKKNLRLKTSIMDATGKIISSHESVVNSENVRQPFKIPHPILWNGRANPYLYTIMVELYDGKNLLDAVDEQTGFRYFSVDADTGYFLDGGAYEV
;
A
#
# COMPACT_ATOMS: atom_id res chain seq x y z
N GLN A 1 24.64 -9.81 14.49
CA GLN A 1 23.93 -10.76 13.61
C GLN A 1 23.30 -9.99 12.46
N THR A 2 23.42 -10.49 11.22
CA THR A 2 22.77 -9.86 10.05
C THR A 2 21.28 -10.12 10.09
N VAL A 3 20.49 -9.07 10.03
CA VAL A 3 19.01 -9.14 10.01
C VAL A 3 18.50 -9.23 8.57
N GLY A 4 19.10 -8.50 7.66
CA GLY A 4 18.71 -8.50 6.25
C GLY A 4 19.57 -7.60 5.39
N GLN A 5 19.23 -7.55 4.12
CA GLN A 5 19.89 -6.68 3.14
C GLN A 5 18.88 -6.22 2.08
N HIS A 6 19.15 -5.06 1.50
CA HIS A 6 18.37 -4.49 0.41
C HIS A 6 19.32 -3.98 -0.67
N LYS A 7 18.91 -4.09 -1.94
CA LYS A 7 19.61 -3.54 -3.10
C LYS A 7 18.74 -2.49 -3.77
N GLY A 8 19.33 -1.34 -4.04
CA GLY A 8 18.66 -0.19 -4.66
C GLY A 8 18.51 0.96 -3.68
N GLY A 9 18.73 2.18 -4.14
CA GLY A 9 18.75 3.38 -3.32
C GLY A 9 17.42 4.16 -3.29
N TYR A 10 16.45 3.77 -4.12
CA TYR A 10 15.26 4.59 -4.37
C TYR A 10 13.94 3.94 -3.93
N THR A 11 13.93 2.64 -3.71
CA THR A 11 12.75 1.92 -3.22
C THR A 11 12.80 1.72 -1.71
N SER A 12 11.64 1.79 -1.07
CA SER A 12 11.50 1.48 0.34
C SER A 12 11.69 -0.02 0.59
N PHE A 13 12.11 -0.37 1.79
CA PHE A 13 12.15 -1.75 2.25
C PHE A 13 11.81 -1.82 3.74
N CYS A 14 11.29 -2.95 4.16
CA CYS A 14 10.94 -3.25 5.55
C CYS A 14 11.53 -4.60 5.93
N LEU A 15 12.11 -4.69 7.12
CA LEU A 15 12.67 -5.93 7.67
C LEU A 15 12.06 -6.18 9.04
N GLU A 16 11.59 -7.41 9.26
CA GLU A 16 11.14 -7.84 10.58
C GLU A 16 12.34 -8.11 11.48
N ILE A 17 12.36 -7.46 12.64
CA ILE A 17 13.46 -7.60 13.61
C ILE A 17 13.01 -8.20 14.95
N THR A 18 11.78 -8.67 15.05
CA THR A 18 11.15 -9.16 16.28
C THR A 18 12.03 -10.19 17.03
N ASP A 19 12.60 -11.16 16.30
CA ASP A 19 13.42 -12.22 16.88
C ASP A 19 14.84 -11.78 17.28
N TYR A 20 15.23 -10.55 16.93
CA TYR A 20 16.57 -10.03 17.17
C TYR A 20 16.61 -9.01 18.32
N VAL A 21 15.47 -8.44 18.69
CA VAL A 21 15.39 -7.45 19.76
C VAL A 21 15.14 -8.11 21.13
N LYS A 22 15.60 -7.45 22.17
CA LYS A 22 15.44 -7.88 23.56
C LYS A 22 15.03 -6.70 24.43
N PRO A 23 14.44 -6.94 25.62
CA PRO A 23 14.16 -5.86 26.57
C PRO A 23 15.43 -5.08 26.93
N GLY A 24 15.30 -3.76 27.01
CA GLY A 24 16.41 -2.83 27.30
C GLY A 24 17.06 -2.27 26.05
N ASN A 25 18.35 -2.01 26.10
CA ASN A 25 19.08 -1.38 25.02
C ASN A 25 19.37 -2.37 23.89
N ASN A 26 19.08 -1.95 22.67
CA ASN A 26 19.44 -2.64 21.43
C ASN A 26 20.25 -1.67 20.57
N GLU A 27 21.22 -2.19 19.86
CA GLU A 27 22.04 -1.43 18.90
C GLU A 27 21.75 -1.96 17.49
N LEU A 28 21.44 -1.02 16.59
CA LEU A 28 21.21 -1.31 15.17
C LEU A 28 22.31 -0.64 14.36
N GLU A 29 23.05 -1.43 13.60
CA GLU A 29 24.08 -0.97 12.69
C GLU A 29 23.61 -1.15 11.24
N VAL A 30 23.72 -0.11 10.42
CA VAL A 30 23.33 -0.13 9.00
C VAL A 30 24.56 0.20 8.14
N TRP A 31 24.96 -0.76 7.32
CA TRP A 31 26.05 -0.60 6.37
C TRP A 31 25.50 -0.21 5.01
N VAL A 32 25.94 0.92 4.49
CA VAL A 32 25.51 1.46 3.19
C VAL A 32 26.69 1.58 2.26
N SER A 33 26.54 1.10 1.03
CA SER A 33 27.54 1.23 -0.03
C SER A 33 26.91 1.85 -1.27
N ASN A 34 27.51 2.90 -1.81
CA ASN A 34 27.18 3.50 -3.10
C ASN A 34 28.20 3.13 -4.19
N ALA A 35 28.97 2.07 -3.98
CA ALA A 35 29.89 1.57 -4.99
C ALA A 35 29.14 1.20 -6.27
N PHE A 36 29.74 1.50 -7.42
CA PHE A 36 29.18 1.14 -8.72
C PHE A 36 28.95 -0.36 -8.83
N ARG A 37 27.76 -0.72 -9.30
CA ARG A 37 27.35 -2.10 -9.51
C ARG A 37 26.51 -2.21 -10.79
N THR A 38 26.69 -3.29 -11.54
CA THR A 38 25.91 -3.57 -12.76
C THR A 38 24.55 -4.18 -12.48
N ASP A 39 24.31 -4.66 -11.25
CA ASP A 39 23.07 -5.29 -10.80
C ASP A 39 22.19 -4.35 -9.94
N VAL A 40 22.53 -3.06 -9.87
CA VAL A 40 21.77 -2.04 -9.12
C VAL A 40 21.57 -0.81 -9.99
N LEU A 41 20.32 -0.42 -10.20
CA LEU A 41 19.97 0.80 -10.95
C LEU A 41 20.05 2.06 -10.08
N PRO A 42 20.39 3.21 -10.68
CA PRO A 42 20.76 3.42 -12.07
C PRO A 42 22.22 3.01 -12.33
N ILE A 43 22.48 2.46 -13.51
CA ILE A 43 23.82 2.03 -13.92
C ILE A 43 24.68 3.26 -14.32
N SER A 44 24.05 4.28 -14.90
CA SER A 44 24.67 5.55 -15.26
C SER A 44 23.63 6.67 -15.28
N GLY A 45 24.09 7.92 -15.20
CA GLY A 45 23.24 9.11 -15.26
C GLY A 45 24.02 10.38 -14.93
N ASP A 46 23.43 11.53 -15.25
CA ASP A 46 24.02 12.86 -15.00
C ASP A 46 23.74 13.37 -13.58
N PHE A 47 23.62 12.48 -12.61
CA PHE A 47 23.35 12.84 -11.23
C PHE A 47 24.27 12.08 -10.27
N ASN A 48 24.53 12.70 -9.12
CA ASN A 48 25.33 12.09 -8.06
C ASN A 48 24.55 11.02 -7.31
N ILE A 49 25.20 9.89 -7.08
CA ILE A 49 24.67 8.84 -6.19
C ILE A 49 25.34 9.02 -4.83
N TYR A 50 24.59 9.58 -3.89
CA TYR A 50 25.08 9.81 -2.53
C TYR A 50 25.08 8.50 -1.73
N GLY A 51 26.09 8.32 -0.89
CA GLY A 51 26.13 7.25 0.10
C GLY A 51 25.36 7.61 1.36
N GLY A 52 25.12 6.61 2.21
CA GLY A 52 24.45 6.79 3.48
C GLY A 52 22.91 6.76 3.38
N ILE A 53 22.26 7.06 4.50
CA ILE A 53 20.79 7.09 4.63
C ILE A 53 20.35 8.53 4.47
N HIS A 54 19.64 8.84 3.38
CA HIS A 54 19.16 10.17 3.04
C HIS A 54 17.64 10.32 3.12
N ARG A 55 16.93 9.24 3.49
CA ARG A 55 15.47 9.21 3.69
C ARG A 55 15.14 8.75 5.10
N PRO A 56 13.94 9.05 5.61
CA PRO A 56 13.55 8.65 6.96
C PRO A 56 13.62 7.14 7.17
N CYS A 57 14.05 6.74 8.38
CA CYS A 57 13.95 5.38 8.88
C CYS A 57 12.94 5.37 10.02
N HIS A 58 12.05 4.38 10.01
CA HIS A 58 11.00 4.24 11.00
C HIS A 58 11.11 2.87 11.69
N LEU A 59 10.83 2.84 12.99
CA LEU A 59 10.57 1.61 13.72
C LEU A 59 9.06 1.43 13.82
N LEU A 60 8.53 0.38 13.20
CA LEU A 60 7.12 0.03 13.30
C LEU A 60 6.94 -0.98 14.42
N ILE A 61 6.01 -0.71 15.32
CA ILE A 61 5.63 -1.62 16.41
C ILE A 61 4.16 -1.97 16.19
N THR A 62 3.89 -3.24 15.96
CA THR A 62 2.56 -3.75 15.65
C THR A 62 2.18 -4.87 16.63
N GLU A 63 0.92 -5.27 16.59
CA GLU A 63 0.51 -6.54 17.16
C GLU A 63 1.13 -7.72 16.38
N GLN A 64 1.18 -8.91 16.99
CA GLN A 64 1.68 -10.13 16.33
C GLN A 64 0.87 -10.53 15.10
N ASN A 65 -0.42 -10.19 15.09
CA ASN A 65 -1.28 -10.28 13.93
C ASN A 65 -1.58 -8.86 13.48
N CYS A 66 -1.11 -8.50 12.30
CA CYS A 66 -1.23 -7.14 11.76
C CYS A 66 -1.41 -7.15 10.23
N ILE A 67 -1.73 -6.01 9.67
CA ILE A 67 -1.64 -5.76 8.23
C ILE A 67 -0.15 -5.66 7.89
N SER A 68 0.32 -6.47 6.95
CA SER A 68 1.76 -6.71 6.78
C SER A 68 2.48 -5.59 6.05
N PRO A 69 3.45 -4.90 6.66
CA PRO A 69 4.29 -3.91 5.98
C PRO A 69 5.44 -4.54 5.21
N LEU A 70 5.55 -5.88 5.17
CA LEU A 70 6.73 -6.57 4.64
C LEU A 70 6.73 -6.68 3.11
N PHE A 71 5.59 -6.50 2.45
CA PHE A 71 5.51 -6.53 0.99
C PHE A 71 6.05 -5.21 0.41
N TYR A 72 7.33 -5.17 0.09
CA TYR A 72 8.06 -4.00 -0.43
C TYR A 72 7.90 -2.72 0.41
N ALA A 73 7.74 -2.86 1.72
CA ALA A 73 7.44 -1.75 2.64
C ALA A 73 6.19 -0.93 2.22
N SER A 74 5.21 -1.60 1.60
CA SER A 74 3.89 -1.03 1.37
C SER A 74 3.07 -1.05 2.65
N SER A 75 1.89 -0.45 2.61
CA SER A 75 0.93 -0.52 3.71
C SER A 75 0.34 -1.92 3.94
N GLY A 76 0.59 -2.86 3.01
CA GLY A 76 -0.05 -4.18 3.00
C GLY A 76 -1.47 -4.18 2.41
N VAL A 77 -1.95 -3.01 1.95
CA VAL A 77 -3.25 -2.86 1.28
C VAL A 77 -3.02 -2.52 -0.19
N LEU A 78 -3.49 -3.38 -1.08
CA LEU A 78 -3.37 -3.23 -2.53
C LEU A 78 -4.75 -3.02 -3.13
N ILE A 79 -4.90 -1.96 -3.92
CA ILE A 79 -6.17 -1.59 -4.54
C ILE A 79 -6.11 -1.89 -6.02
N HIS A 80 -6.88 -2.89 -6.45
CA HIS A 80 -7.00 -3.26 -7.85
C HIS A 80 -8.30 -2.67 -8.40
N GLN A 81 -8.19 -1.73 -9.33
CA GLN A 81 -9.35 -1.19 -10.05
C GLN A 81 -9.58 -2.06 -11.28
N ASP A 82 -10.63 -2.89 -11.24
CA ASP A 82 -10.88 -3.91 -12.27
C ASP A 82 -11.65 -3.33 -13.45
N ASN A 83 -12.63 -2.48 -13.16
CA ASN A 83 -13.43 -1.80 -14.18
C ASN A 83 -13.95 -0.47 -13.63
N VAL A 84 -13.58 0.64 -14.26
CA VAL A 84 -14.02 1.99 -13.87
C VAL A 84 -14.70 2.66 -15.06
N THR A 85 -15.89 3.17 -14.81
CA THR A 85 -16.70 3.96 -15.74
C THR A 85 -17.44 5.06 -14.97
N GLU A 86 -18.10 5.97 -15.66
CA GLU A 86 -18.98 6.97 -15.03
C GLU A 86 -20.15 6.34 -14.25
N ASN A 87 -20.59 5.14 -14.66
CA ASN A 87 -21.73 4.46 -14.06
C ASN A 87 -21.35 3.61 -12.85
N ALA A 88 -20.12 3.06 -12.82
CA ALA A 88 -19.65 2.21 -11.74
C ALA A 88 -18.12 2.15 -11.69
N ALA A 89 -17.58 2.00 -10.47
CA ALA A 89 -16.22 1.55 -10.24
C ALA A 89 -16.25 0.17 -9.56
N GLU A 90 -15.64 -0.82 -10.20
CA GLU A 90 -15.44 -2.15 -9.65
C GLU A 90 -13.97 -2.28 -9.22
N LEU A 91 -13.76 -2.68 -7.98
CA LEU A 91 -12.42 -2.81 -7.43
C LEU A 91 -12.33 -3.99 -6.47
N THR A 92 -11.12 -4.50 -6.32
CA THR A 92 -10.78 -5.51 -5.33
C THR A 92 -9.74 -4.91 -4.37
N VAL A 93 -10.05 -4.88 -3.08
CA VAL A 93 -9.08 -4.56 -2.03
C VAL A 93 -8.43 -5.86 -1.59
N GLU A 94 -7.13 -5.98 -1.82
CA GLU A 94 -6.32 -7.09 -1.39
C GLU A 94 -5.50 -6.66 -0.18
N THR A 95 -5.68 -7.38 0.94
CA THR A 95 -4.96 -7.09 2.19
C THR A 95 -4.04 -8.25 2.53
N LEU A 96 -2.76 -7.92 2.69
CA LEU A 96 -1.73 -8.84 3.12
C LEU A 96 -1.59 -8.77 4.64
N LEU A 97 -1.58 -9.92 5.29
CA LEU A 97 -1.53 -10.04 6.74
C LEU A 97 -0.26 -10.77 7.19
N SER A 98 0.25 -10.39 8.35
CA SER A 98 1.21 -11.18 9.12
C SER A 98 0.48 -11.83 10.27
N LEU A 99 0.39 -13.17 10.28
CA LEU A 99 -0.38 -13.95 11.25
C LEU A 99 0.59 -14.82 12.05
N LYS A 100 1.15 -14.27 13.13
CA LYS A 100 2.15 -14.95 13.99
C LYS A 100 1.53 -15.62 15.22
N SER A 101 0.36 -15.19 15.63
CA SER A 101 -0.34 -15.71 16.79
C SER A 101 -1.64 -16.42 16.39
N ALA A 102 -1.84 -17.62 16.92
CA ALA A 102 -3.07 -18.38 16.70
C ALA A 102 -4.27 -17.65 17.32
N LYS A 103 -5.10 -17.07 16.50
CA LYS A 103 -6.37 -16.43 16.88
C LYS A 103 -7.52 -17.08 16.12
N LYS A 104 -8.63 -17.28 16.80
CA LYS A 104 -9.78 -18.03 16.21
C LYS A 104 -10.86 -17.13 15.59
N ASN A 105 -10.84 -15.84 15.92
CA ASN A 105 -11.95 -14.92 15.57
C ASN A 105 -11.44 -13.68 14.83
N LEU A 106 -10.42 -13.84 13.98
CA LEU A 106 -9.90 -12.74 13.18
C LEU A 106 -10.91 -12.35 12.09
N ARG A 107 -11.18 -11.06 12.00
CA ARG A 107 -12.05 -10.46 10.98
C ARG A 107 -11.36 -9.25 10.38
N LEU A 108 -11.51 -9.12 9.07
CA LEU A 108 -11.05 -7.97 8.31
C LEU A 108 -12.25 -7.18 7.83
N LYS A 109 -12.32 -5.92 8.22
CA LYS A 109 -13.35 -4.99 7.76
C LYS A 109 -12.71 -3.94 6.88
N THR A 110 -13.20 -3.79 5.66
CA THR A 110 -12.82 -2.73 4.76
C THR A 110 -13.99 -1.80 4.54
N SER A 111 -13.74 -0.49 4.66
CA SER A 111 -14.73 0.56 4.44
C SER A 111 -14.21 1.54 3.41
N ILE A 112 -15.04 1.88 2.42
CA ILE A 112 -14.74 2.92 1.43
C ILE A 112 -15.50 4.17 1.82
N MET A 113 -14.78 5.27 1.99
CA MET A 113 -15.32 6.57 2.39
C MET A 113 -15.15 7.59 1.28
N ASP A 114 -16.12 8.47 1.13
CA ASP A 114 -16.03 9.63 0.27
C ASP A 114 -15.14 10.73 0.88
N ALA A 115 -14.90 11.81 0.14
CA ALA A 115 -14.06 12.93 0.58
C ALA A 115 -14.59 13.65 1.83
N THR A 116 -15.85 13.42 2.23
CA THR A 116 -16.42 13.95 3.48
C THR A 116 -16.22 13.02 4.68
N GLY A 117 -15.65 11.83 4.47
CA GLY A 117 -15.49 10.79 5.48
C GLY A 117 -16.74 9.91 5.67
N LYS A 118 -17.75 10.05 4.82
CA LYS A 118 -18.95 9.20 4.88
C LYS A 118 -18.65 7.84 4.26
N ILE A 119 -18.98 6.77 4.98
CA ILE A 119 -18.87 5.40 4.45
C ILE A 119 -19.92 5.21 3.36
N ILE A 120 -19.48 4.88 2.16
CA ILE A 120 -20.31 4.60 0.98
C ILE A 120 -20.43 3.11 0.68
N SER A 121 -19.45 2.31 1.13
CA SER A 121 -19.47 0.85 1.04
C SER A 121 -18.64 0.24 2.14
N SER A 122 -19.00 -0.95 2.61
CA SER A 122 -18.23 -1.69 3.61
C SER A 122 -18.40 -3.19 3.42
N HIS A 123 -17.32 -3.94 3.66
CA HIS A 123 -17.30 -5.40 3.59
C HIS A 123 -16.52 -5.94 4.80
N GLU A 124 -17.07 -6.98 5.44
CA GLU A 124 -16.40 -7.68 6.53
C GLU A 124 -16.22 -9.16 6.15
N SER A 125 -15.04 -9.70 6.36
CA SER A 125 -14.68 -11.09 6.05
C SER A 125 -14.02 -11.75 7.25
N VAL A 126 -14.25 -13.06 7.42
CA VAL A 126 -13.45 -13.89 8.32
C VAL A 126 -12.06 -14.08 7.69
N VAL A 127 -11.01 -13.93 8.48
CA VAL A 127 -9.64 -14.14 8.04
C VAL A 127 -9.31 -15.62 8.10
N ASN A 128 -9.10 -16.22 6.92
CA ASN A 128 -8.72 -17.64 6.77
C ASN A 128 -7.33 -17.83 6.15
N SER A 129 -6.70 -16.75 5.70
CA SER A 129 -5.37 -16.76 5.06
C SER A 129 -4.66 -15.43 5.28
N GLU A 130 -3.37 -15.39 5.01
CA GLU A 130 -2.56 -14.16 5.04
C GLU A 130 -2.83 -13.22 3.86
N ASN A 131 -3.62 -13.64 2.90
CA ASN A 131 -4.05 -12.82 1.78
C ASN A 131 -5.58 -12.84 1.71
N VAL A 132 -6.21 -11.69 1.92
CA VAL A 132 -7.66 -11.52 1.91
C VAL A 132 -8.05 -10.56 0.80
N ARG A 133 -8.95 -10.99 -0.08
CA ARG A 133 -9.45 -10.20 -1.21
C ARG A 133 -10.93 -9.89 -1.02
N GLN A 134 -11.28 -8.61 -1.05
CA GLN A 134 -12.64 -8.13 -0.86
C GLN A 134 -13.08 -7.32 -2.07
N PRO A 135 -14.08 -7.80 -2.86
CA PRO A 135 -14.60 -7.06 -4.00
C PRO A 135 -15.57 -5.96 -3.56
N PHE A 136 -15.56 -4.86 -4.30
CA PHE A 136 -16.47 -3.72 -4.11
C PHE A 136 -17.00 -3.24 -5.47
N LYS A 137 -18.21 -2.67 -5.42
CA LYS A 137 -18.81 -1.95 -6.53
C LYS A 137 -19.39 -0.64 -6.04
N ILE A 138 -18.91 0.46 -6.58
CA ILE A 138 -19.34 1.82 -6.25
C ILE A 138 -20.16 2.34 -7.43
N PRO A 139 -21.46 2.55 -7.26
CA PRO A 139 -22.30 3.12 -8.31
C PRO A 139 -22.04 4.62 -8.44
N HIS A 140 -22.02 5.10 -9.67
CA HIS A 140 -21.85 6.52 -10.03
C HIS A 140 -20.70 7.20 -9.27
N PRO A 141 -19.45 6.68 -9.38
CA PRO A 141 -18.32 7.26 -8.65
C PRO A 141 -18.03 8.67 -9.16
N ILE A 142 -17.55 9.53 -8.27
CA ILE A 142 -16.91 10.77 -8.68
C ILE A 142 -15.52 10.40 -9.18
N LEU A 143 -15.26 10.65 -10.47
CA LEU A 143 -13.99 10.27 -11.09
C LEU A 143 -12.90 11.29 -10.77
N TRP A 144 -11.67 10.79 -10.61
CA TRP A 144 -10.47 11.59 -10.47
C TRP A 144 -10.01 12.05 -11.86
N ASN A 145 -10.02 13.34 -12.13
CA ASN A 145 -9.60 13.91 -13.41
C ASN A 145 -8.47 14.93 -13.19
N GLY A 146 -7.30 14.43 -12.77
CA GLY A 146 -6.10 15.24 -12.63
C GLY A 146 -6.33 16.53 -11.83
N ARG A 147 -5.88 17.66 -12.38
CA ARG A 147 -6.05 18.99 -11.77
C ARG A 147 -7.49 19.51 -11.81
N ALA A 148 -8.28 19.05 -12.77
CA ALA A 148 -9.65 19.53 -12.94
C ALA A 148 -10.57 19.02 -11.84
N ASN A 149 -10.37 17.77 -11.41
CA ASN A 149 -11.11 17.15 -10.30
C ASN A 149 -10.24 16.13 -9.56
N PRO A 150 -9.43 16.53 -8.58
CA PRO A 150 -8.54 15.63 -7.82
C PRO A 150 -9.27 14.86 -6.72
N TYR A 151 -10.48 14.34 -7.01
CA TYR A 151 -11.32 13.68 -6.02
C TYR A 151 -10.74 12.35 -5.58
N LEU A 152 -10.60 12.15 -4.25
CA LEU A 152 -10.07 10.93 -3.66
C LEU A 152 -11.09 10.32 -2.69
N TYR A 153 -11.11 8.99 -2.70
CA TYR A 153 -11.76 8.15 -1.71
C TYR A 153 -10.73 7.64 -0.72
N THR A 154 -11.15 7.41 0.52
CA THR A 154 -10.33 6.75 1.53
C THR A 154 -10.81 5.32 1.71
N ILE A 155 -9.91 4.37 1.64
CA ILE A 155 -10.13 2.96 1.92
C ILE A 155 -9.52 2.67 3.28
N MET A 156 -10.36 2.44 4.28
CA MET A 156 -9.97 2.06 5.65
C MET A 156 -10.06 0.56 5.79
N VAL A 157 -8.97 -0.07 6.18
CA VAL A 157 -8.88 -1.51 6.45
C VAL A 157 -8.57 -1.72 7.92
N GLU A 158 -9.40 -2.48 8.60
CA GLU A 158 -9.34 -2.71 10.05
C GLU A 158 -9.28 -4.22 10.32
N LEU A 159 -8.27 -4.66 11.06
CA LEU A 159 -8.11 -6.05 11.51
C LEU A 159 -8.56 -6.18 12.95
N TYR A 160 -9.49 -7.10 13.22
CA TYR A 160 -10.06 -7.35 14.55
C TYR A 160 -9.82 -8.76 15.05
N ASP A 161 -9.67 -8.92 16.38
CA ASP A 161 -9.86 -10.18 17.11
C ASP A 161 -11.08 -10.05 18.04
N GLY A 162 -12.18 -10.65 17.62
CA GLY A 162 -13.47 -10.42 18.27
C GLY A 162 -13.91 -8.96 18.18
N LYS A 163 -13.86 -8.22 19.30
CA LYS A 163 -14.18 -6.79 19.37
C LYS A 163 -12.95 -5.90 19.45
N ASN A 164 -11.77 -6.48 19.58
CA ASN A 164 -10.55 -5.74 19.77
C ASN A 164 -9.95 -5.38 18.40
N LEU A 165 -9.73 -4.10 18.13
CA LEU A 165 -8.97 -3.63 16.99
C LEU A 165 -7.49 -3.98 17.22
N LEU A 166 -6.88 -4.74 16.31
CA LEU A 166 -5.48 -5.11 16.33
C LEU A 166 -4.65 -4.14 15.50
N ASP A 167 -5.16 -3.78 14.31
CA ASP A 167 -4.44 -2.93 13.37
C ASP A 167 -5.42 -2.21 12.44
N ALA A 168 -5.01 -1.05 11.92
CA ALA A 168 -5.78 -0.30 10.95
C ALA A 168 -4.85 0.46 10.00
N VAL A 169 -5.21 0.43 8.71
CA VAL A 169 -4.50 1.13 7.64
C VAL A 169 -5.52 1.85 6.78
N ASP A 170 -5.20 3.09 6.40
CA ASP A 170 -5.97 3.84 5.42
C ASP A 170 -5.13 4.14 4.18
N GLU A 171 -5.77 4.04 3.02
CA GLU A 171 -5.20 4.35 1.72
C GLU A 171 -6.12 5.27 0.93
N GLN A 172 -5.54 6.13 0.12
CA GLN A 172 -6.31 6.99 -0.76
C GLN A 172 -6.28 6.49 -2.21
N THR A 173 -7.42 6.56 -2.88
CA THR A 173 -7.53 6.20 -4.29
C THR A 173 -8.47 7.13 -5.04
N GLY A 174 -8.13 7.44 -6.30
CA GLY A 174 -9.02 8.10 -7.24
C GLY A 174 -9.51 7.10 -8.29
N PHE A 175 -10.80 7.03 -8.53
CA PHE A 175 -11.33 6.21 -9.60
C PHE A 175 -11.16 6.90 -10.94
N ARG A 176 -10.50 6.24 -11.88
CA ARG A 176 -10.27 6.74 -13.23
C ARG A 176 -10.13 5.61 -14.22
N TYR A 177 -10.40 5.90 -15.47
CA TYR A 177 -10.03 5.06 -16.58
C TYR A 177 -9.27 5.88 -17.62
N PHE A 178 -8.42 5.23 -18.38
CA PHE A 178 -7.69 5.92 -19.44
C PHE A 178 -7.61 5.03 -20.68
N SER A 179 -7.47 5.67 -21.82
CA SER A 179 -7.15 4.99 -23.08
C SER A 179 -6.08 5.77 -23.83
N VAL A 180 -5.36 5.07 -24.67
CA VAL A 180 -4.35 5.63 -25.55
C VAL A 180 -4.70 5.23 -26.98
N ASP A 181 -4.79 6.20 -27.83
CA ASP A 181 -5.01 6.01 -29.25
C ASP A 181 -3.80 6.55 -30.03
N ALA A 182 -3.33 5.82 -31.04
CA ALA A 182 -2.11 6.19 -31.75
C ALA A 182 -2.23 7.48 -32.56
N ASP A 183 -3.43 7.82 -33.02
CA ASP A 183 -3.68 8.97 -33.87
C ASP A 183 -4.18 10.18 -33.09
N THR A 184 -4.93 9.97 -32.01
CA THR A 184 -5.60 11.02 -31.24
C THR A 184 -5.06 11.24 -29.83
N GLY A 185 -4.15 10.38 -29.35
CA GLY A 185 -3.38 10.58 -28.13
C GLY A 185 -3.97 9.95 -26.88
N TYR A 186 -3.79 10.62 -25.74
CA TYR A 186 -4.18 10.14 -24.41
C TYR A 186 -5.55 10.69 -24.00
N PHE A 187 -6.37 9.82 -23.45
CA PHE A 187 -7.69 10.14 -22.92
C PHE A 187 -7.81 9.73 -21.47
N LEU A 188 -8.31 10.63 -20.64
CA LEU A 188 -8.64 10.38 -19.25
C LEU A 188 -10.15 10.55 -19.08
N ASP A 189 -10.80 9.53 -18.51
CA ASP A 189 -12.25 9.52 -18.28
C ASP A 189 -13.06 9.85 -19.55
N GLY A 190 -12.57 9.39 -20.70
CA GLY A 190 -13.18 9.60 -22.01
C GLY A 190 -12.94 10.99 -22.64
N GLY A 191 -12.34 11.93 -21.91
CA GLY A 191 -11.94 13.24 -22.44
C GLY A 191 -10.49 13.26 -22.91
N ALA A 192 -10.17 13.99 -23.99
CA ALA A 192 -8.79 14.24 -24.39
C ALA A 192 -8.02 14.93 -23.26
N TYR A 193 -6.83 14.45 -22.94
CA TYR A 193 -6.03 14.96 -21.85
C TYR A 193 -4.63 15.35 -22.34
N GLU A 194 -4.26 16.60 -22.17
CA GLU A 194 -2.92 17.09 -22.47
C GLU A 194 -1.96 16.74 -21.31
N VAL A 195 -0.86 16.08 -21.66
CA VAL A 195 0.17 15.61 -20.72
C VAL A 195 1.31 16.63 -20.66
#